data_f7caa6341858fe627e87057ac535a66f
#
_entry.id   f7caa6341858fe627e87057ac535a66f
#
_cell.length_a   1.000
_cell.length_b   1.000
_cell.length_c   1.000
_cell.angle_alpha   90.00
_cell.angle_beta   90.00
_cell.angle_gamma   90.00
#
_symmetry.space_group_name_H-M   'P 1'
#
loop_
_entity.id
_entity.type
_entity.pdbx_description
1 polymer ?
#
loop_
_entity_poly.entity_id
_entity_poly.type
_entity_poly.pdbx_seq_one_letter_code
_entity_poly.pdbx_strand_id
1 'polypeptide(L)'
;MIRYPFSRTINEWITTRKFRAAISASGWHFSKFREDMILREIKDWHQHYLPINVKDLVILDIGAGEGETAKFFLDYGAAEVICIEPCHEAFKHLKENSATNSLVPLNKFFEISDLSAQTFDFLKMDIEGYEESLLETELSSPAVIEVHGMQLRDKFQKAGWRIEYPSFQDAKGYSCTCYAYWKC
;
A
#
# COMPACT_ATOMS: atom_id res chain seq x y z
N MET A 1 14.86 9.82 -6.04
CA MET A 1 14.78 8.39 -5.64
C MET A 1 15.42 8.23 -4.27
N ILE A 2 14.63 8.01 -3.24
CA ILE A 2 15.13 7.78 -1.87
C ILE A 2 15.65 6.35 -1.84
N ARG A 3 16.96 6.14 -1.60
CA ARG A 3 17.50 4.80 -1.37
C ARG A 3 17.22 4.41 0.09
N TYR A 4 16.40 3.40 0.29
CA TYR A 4 16.10 2.82 1.59
C TYR A 4 17.21 1.83 1.99
N PRO A 5 17.89 2.00 3.13
CA PRO A 5 19.00 1.15 3.52
C PRO A 5 18.56 -0.03 4.40
N PHE A 6 19.21 -1.16 4.19
CA PHE A 6 18.98 -2.41 4.92
C PHE A 6 20.23 -2.86 5.70
N SER A 7 20.19 -2.85 7.02
CA SER A 7 20.87 -3.80 7.95
C SER A 7 20.65 -3.42 9.42
N ARG A 8 20.47 -4.42 10.28
CA ARG A 8 20.22 -4.28 11.73
C ARG A 8 21.54 -4.10 12.51
N THR A 9 21.98 -2.88 12.74
CA THR A 9 23.03 -2.53 13.73
C THR A 9 23.00 -1.02 14.02
N ILE A 10 24.01 -0.44 14.65
CA ILE A 10 24.18 1.00 14.95
C ILE A 10 23.77 1.93 13.77
N ASN A 11 23.77 1.42 12.56
CA ASN A 11 23.23 2.08 11.39
C ASN A 11 21.70 2.33 11.43
N GLU A 12 20.90 1.58 12.21
CA GLU A 12 19.44 1.75 12.25
C GLU A 12 19.03 3.13 12.77
N TRP A 13 19.68 3.61 13.83
CA TRP A 13 19.38 4.94 14.36
C TRP A 13 19.75 6.06 13.40
N ILE A 14 20.92 5.96 12.78
CA ILE A 14 21.37 6.93 11.76
C ILE A 14 20.48 6.86 10.53
N THR A 15 20.07 5.67 10.14
CA THR A 15 19.16 5.38 9.02
C THR A 15 17.79 5.95 9.28
N THR A 16 17.20 5.69 10.44
CA THR A 16 15.89 6.22 10.85
C THR A 16 15.90 7.74 10.84
N ARG A 17 16.95 8.38 11.41
CA ARG A 17 17.08 9.84 11.43
C ARG A 17 17.23 10.43 10.03
N LYS A 18 18.01 9.80 9.16
CA LYS A 18 18.17 10.21 7.76
C LYS A 18 16.88 10.02 6.97
N PHE A 19 16.18 8.91 7.20
CA PHE A 19 14.89 8.63 6.58
C PHE A 19 13.86 9.70 6.96
N ARG A 20 13.68 9.99 8.25
CA ARG A 20 12.78 11.04 8.72
C ARG A 20 13.12 12.41 8.16
N ALA A 21 14.40 12.74 8.12
CA ALA A 21 14.85 14.00 7.50
C ALA A 21 14.53 14.04 6.00
N ALA A 22 14.67 12.92 5.29
CA ALA A 22 14.35 12.81 3.87
C ALA A 22 12.83 12.92 3.62
N ILE A 23 12.01 12.29 4.44
CA ILE A 23 10.53 12.42 4.39
C ILE A 23 10.15 13.89 4.60
N SER A 24 10.60 14.51 5.68
CA SER A 24 10.30 15.92 5.97
C SER A 24 10.78 16.86 4.86
N ALA A 25 11.96 16.63 4.30
CA ALA A 25 12.49 17.44 3.20
C ALA A 25 11.73 17.23 1.87
N SER A 26 11.00 16.13 1.73
CA SER A 26 10.17 15.85 0.55
C SER A 26 8.77 16.50 0.60
N GLY A 27 8.45 17.21 1.69
CA GLY A 27 7.13 17.82 1.90
C GLY A 27 6.05 16.85 2.36
N TRP A 28 6.41 15.60 2.71
CA TRP A 28 5.49 14.63 3.28
C TRP A 28 5.51 14.69 4.80
N HIS A 29 4.33 14.47 5.38
CA HIS A 29 4.11 14.49 6.83
C HIS A 29 3.41 13.21 7.27
N PHE A 30 4.10 12.42 8.09
CA PHE A 30 3.56 11.19 8.69
C PHE A 30 3.65 11.27 10.20
N SER A 31 2.72 10.60 10.89
CA SER A 31 2.86 10.36 12.31
C SER A 31 4.10 9.51 12.58
N LYS A 32 4.65 9.63 13.80
CA LYS A 32 5.81 8.83 14.20
C LYS A 32 5.54 7.32 14.06
N PHE A 33 4.31 6.89 14.36
CA PHE A 33 3.89 5.49 14.23
C PHE A 33 4.01 5.03 12.78
N ARG A 34 3.52 5.82 11.81
CA ARG A 34 3.59 5.49 10.38
C ARG A 34 5.02 5.51 9.83
N GLU A 35 5.84 6.45 10.27
CA GLU A 35 7.27 6.44 9.92
C GLU A 35 7.98 5.16 10.35
N ASP A 36 7.70 4.68 11.57
CA ASP A 36 8.28 3.43 12.09
C ASP A 36 7.73 2.20 11.33
N MET A 37 6.47 2.22 10.90
CA MET A 37 5.83 1.18 10.09
C MET A 37 6.45 1.11 8.69
N ILE A 38 6.57 2.25 8.00
CA ILE A 38 7.23 2.33 6.68
C ILE A 38 8.61 1.67 6.72
N LEU A 39 9.41 1.97 7.75
CA LEU A 39 10.75 1.39 7.89
C LEU A 39 10.76 -0.13 8.02
N ARG A 40 9.69 -0.74 8.53
CA ARG A 40 9.56 -2.20 8.66
C ARG A 40 9.06 -2.85 7.38
N GLU A 41 8.11 -2.22 6.71
CA GLU A 41 7.33 -2.81 5.62
C GLU A 41 7.86 -2.46 4.22
N ILE A 42 8.65 -1.39 4.09
CA ILE A 42 9.11 -0.91 2.78
C ILE A 42 9.80 -2.00 1.94
N LYS A 43 10.42 -2.98 2.61
CA LYS A 43 11.06 -4.10 1.93
C LYS A 43 10.04 -4.99 1.24
N ASP A 44 8.93 -5.26 1.92
CA ASP A 44 7.84 -6.06 1.35
C ASP A 44 7.10 -5.28 0.27
N TRP A 45 6.94 -3.96 0.43
CA TRP A 45 6.37 -3.11 -0.62
C TRP A 45 7.19 -3.17 -1.92
N HIS A 46 8.53 -3.11 -1.85
CA HIS A 46 9.40 -3.27 -3.02
C HIS A 46 9.22 -4.62 -3.71
N GLN A 47 8.93 -5.65 -2.94
CA GLN A 47 8.75 -7.00 -3.47
C GLN A 47 7.36 -7.21 -4.04
N HIS A 48 6.32 -6.64 -3.41
CA HIS A 48 4.94 -7.02 -3.65
C HIS A 48 4.08 -5.94 -4.30
N TYR A 49 4.32 -4.64 -4.04
CA TYR A 49 3.48 -3.57 -4.59
C TYR A 49 3.89 -3.07 -5.99
N LEU A 50 4.95 -3.64 -6.57
CA LEU A 50 5.40 -3.31 -7.93
C LEU A 50 5.36 -4.54 -8.86
N PRO A 51 4.24 -5.28 -8.94
CA PRO A 51 4.14 -6.44 -9.83
C PRO A 51 4.12 -6.04 -11.31
N ILE A 52 3.84 -4.77 -11.58
CA ILE A 52 3.89 -4.13 -12.90
C ILE A 52 4.66 -2.81 -12.83
N ASN A 53 5.03 -2.25 -13.97
CA ASN A 53 5.59 -0.91 -14.02
C ASN A 53 4.48 0.14 -13.80
N VAL A 54 4.52 0.85 -12.68
CA VAL A 54 3.50 1.84 -12.28
C VAL A 54 3.72 3.25 -12.86
N LYS A 55 4.79 3.43 -13.64
CA LYS A 55 5.12 4.74 -14.21
C LYS A 55 3.99 5.25 -15.11
N ASP A 56 3.62 6.51 -14.89
CA ASP A 56 2.56 7.25 -15.60
C ASP A 56 1.14 6.66 -15.39
N LEU A 57 0.95 5.71 -14.45
CA LEU A 57 -0.35 5.12 -14.14
C LEU A 57 -1.10 5.89 -13.06
N VAL A 58 -2.43 5.79 -13.09
CA VAL A 58 -3.34 6.19 -12.01
C VAL A 58 -3.56 4.97 -11.10
N ILE A 59 -3.24 5.11 -9.83
CA ILE A 59 -3.37 4.04 -8.83
C ILE A 59 -4.61 4.28 -7.97
N LEU A 60 -5.40 3.24 -7.72
CA LEU A 60 -6.42 3.25 -6.67
C LEU A 60 -5.84 2.52 -5.44
N ASP A 61 -5.58 3.28 -4.37
CA ASP A 61 -5.04 2.80 -3.10
C ASP A 61 -6.14 2.76 -2.05
N ILE A 62 -6.63 1.55 -1.74
CA ILE A 62 -7.69 1.31 -0.77
C ILE A 62 -7.05 0.87 0.55
N GLY A 63 -7.35 1.61 1.63
CA GLY A 63 -6.61 1.53 2.88
C GLY A 63 -5.29 2.30 2.79
N ALA A 64 -5.38 3.55 2.35
CA ALA A 64 -4.21 4.37 2.05
C ALA A 64 -3.49 4.92 3.30
N GLY A 65 -4.07 4.76 4.49
CA GLY A 65 -3.49 5.26 5.73
C GLY A 65 -3.25 6.76 5.71
N GLU A 66 -2.05 7.19 6.06
CA GLU A 66 -1.60 8.58 5.99
C GLU A 66 -1.02 8.95 4.60
N GLY A 67 -1.09 8.02 3.62
CA GLY A 67 -0.57 8.17 2.26
C GLY A 67 0.82 7.57 2.06
N GLU A 68 1.27 6.71 2.95
CA GLU A 68 2.61 6.10 2.89
C GLU A 68 2.80 5.24 1.64
N THR A 69 1.83 4.41 1.28
CA THR A 69 1.86 3.63 0.04
C THR A 69 1.65 4.50 -1.20
N ALA A 70 0.82 5.53 -1.09
CA ALA A 70 0.67 6.52 -2.16
C ALA A 70 1.99 7.23 -2.47
N LYS A 71 2.73 7.65 -1.42
CA LYS A 71 4.08 8.19 -1.60
C LYS A 71 5.00 7.21 -2.31
N PHE A 72 4.96 5.94 -1.91
CA PHE A 72 5.76 4.89 -2.52
C PHE A 72 5.47 4.80 -4.03
N PHE A 73 4.21 4.74 -4.46
CA PHE A 73 3.86 4.70 -5.88
C PHE A 73 4.29 5.95 -6.64
N LEU A 74 4.11 7.15 -6.06
CA LEU A 74 4.57 8.40 -6.68
C LEU A 74 6.09 8.46 -6.82
N ASP A 75 6.86 7.94 -5.85
CA ASP A 75 8.32 7.84 -5.95
C ASP A 75 8.76 6.90 -7.09
N TYR A 76 7.91 5.95 -7.50
CA TYR A 76 8.11 5.07 -8.66
C TYR A 76 7.50 5.61 -9.96
N GLY A 77 6.99 6.83 -9.92
CA GLY A 77 6.56 7.57 -11.11
C GLY A 77 5.09 7.40 -11.47
N ALA A 78 4.24 6.91 -10.57
CA ALA A 78 2.80 6.96 -10.76
C ALA A 78 2.36 8.40 -11.06
N ALA A 79 1.39 8.58 -11.96
CA ALA A 79 0.89 9.89 -12.34
C ALA A 79 0.02 10.51 -11.24
N GLU A 80 -0.81 9.68 -10.62
CA GLU A 80 -1.75 10.08 -9.57
C GLU A 80 -2.08 8.87 -8.69
N VAL A 81 -2.42 9.11 -7.42
CA VAL A 81 -2.95 8.09 -6.52
C VAL A 81 -4.28 8.55 -5.93
N ILE A 82 -5.35 7.80 -6.21
CA ILE A 82 -6.67 7.97 -5.60
C ILE A 82 -6.67 7.15 -4.31
N CYS A 83 -6.84 7.81 -3.17
CA CYS A 83 -6.65 7.22 -1.85
C CYS A 83 -7.97 7.12 -1.11
N ILE A 84 -8.41 5.91 -0.74
CA ILE A 84 -9.58 5.68 0.11
C ILE A 84 -9.09 5.31 1.51
N GLU A 85 -9.48 6.14 2.51
CA GLU A 85 -9.10 5.92 3.92
C GLU A 85 -10.26 6.33 4.84
N PRO A 86 -10.86 5.38 5.59
CA PRO A 86 -11.97 5.67 6.48
C PRO A 86 -11.55 6.29 7.82
N CYS A 87 -10.35 6.02 8.31
CA CYS A 87 -9.88 6.53 9.60
C CYS A 87 -9.66 8.05 9.53
N HIS A 88 -10.45 8.81 10.27
CA HIS A 88 -10.40 10.28 10.24
C HIS A 88 -9.04 10.85 10.63
N GLU A 89 -8.35 10.23 11.59
CA GLU A 89 -7.03 10.69 12.04
C GLU A 89 -5.96 10.47 10.96
N ALA A 90 -5.95 9.28 10.32
CA ALA A 90 -5.05 9.01 9.20
C ALA A 90 -5.38 9.92 8.00
N PHE A 91 -6.66 10.11 7.71
CA PHE A 91 -7.12 10.96 6.62
C PHE A 91 -6.67 12.43 6.77
N LYS A 92 -6.53 12.97 7.98
CA LYS A 92 -5.99 14.32 8.17
C LYS A 92 -4.60 14.47 7.56
N HIS A 93 -3.70 13.54 7.89
CA HIS A 93 -2.35 13.52 7.32
C HIS A 93 -2.37 13.29 5.80
N LEU A 94 -3.20 12.36 5.34
CA LEU A 94 -3.39 12.11 3.90
C LEU A 94 -3.83 13.38 3.17
N LYS A 95 -4.78 14.13 3.73
CA LYS A 95 -5.26 15.39 3.17
C LYS A 95 -4.19 16.48 3.19
N GLU A 96 -3.38 16.58 4.24
CA GLU A 96 -2.24 17.51 4.29
C GLU A 96 -1.23 17.15 3.19
N ASN A 97 -0.91 15.87 3.03
CA ASN A 97 0.01 15.37 2.00
C ASN A 97 -0.52 15.61 0.58
N SER A 98 -1.84 15.63 0.36
CA SER A 98 -2.42 15.89 -0.96
C SER A 98 -2.25 17.34 -1.45
N ALA A 99 -1.99 18.28 -0.55
CA ALA A 99 -1.85 19.68 -0.92
C ALA A 99 -0.65 19.98 -1.85
N THR A 100 0.36 19.13 -1.84
CA THR A 100 1.62 19.29 -2.61
C THR A 100 1.97 18.10 -3.49
N ASN A 101 1.13 17.07 -3.51
CA ASN A 101 1.39 15.83 -4.24
C ASN A 101 0.17 15.43 -5.09
N SER A 102 0.38 14.60 -6.09
CA SER A 102 -0.69 14.08 -6.98
C SER A 102 -1.54 13.02 -6.26
N LEU A 103 -2.29 13.44 -5.24
CA LEU A 103 -3.19 12.60 -4.46
C LEU A 103 -4.62 13.10 -4.55
N VAL A 104 -5.56 12.16 -4.67
CA VAL A 104 -7.00 12.41 -4.56
C VAL A 104 -7.53 11.70 -3.31
N PRO A 105 -7.56 12.39 -2.14
CA PRO A 105 -7.94 11.77 -0.88
C PRO A 105 -9.47 11.69 -0.72
N LEU A 106 -10.00 10.51 -0.40
CA LEU A 106 -11.41 10.21 -0.15
C LEU A 106 -11.59 9.65 1.26
N ASN A 107 -12.26 10.41 2.16
CA ASN A 107 -12.54 9.95 3.51
C ASN A 107 -13.84 9.16 3.55
N LYS A 108 -13.75 7.88 3.33
CA LYS A 108 -14.90 6.97 3.30
C LYS A 108 -14.46 5.53 3.49
N PHE A 109 -15.39 4.66 3.87
CA PHE A 109 -15.21 3.22 3.70
C PHE A 109 -15.25 2.87 2.22
N PHE A 110 -14.46 1.88 1.84
CA PHE A 110 -14.50 1.31 0.49
C PHE A 110 -15.84 0.60 0.25
N GLU A 111 -16.41 0.83 -0.92
CA GLU A 111 -17.56 0.11 -1.47
C GLU A 111 -17.22 -0.42 -2.86
N ILE A 112 -17.79 -1.56 -3.25
CA ILE A 112 -17.55 -2.14 -4.59
C ILE A 112 -17.85 -1.18 -5.72
N SER A 113 -18.85 -0.30 -5.53
CA SER A 113 -19.18 0.77 -6.48
C SER A 113 -18.03 1.73 -6.77
N ASP A 114 -17.06 1.86 -5.87
CA ASP A 114 -15.88 2.71 -6.09
C ASP A 114 -15.02 2.24 -7.25
N LEU A 115 -14.99 0.93 -7.51
CA LEU A 115 -14.25 0.36 -8.64
C LEU A 115 -14.79 0.84 -10.01
N SER A 116 -16.07 1.16 -10.08
CA SER A 116 -16.69 1.71 -11.29
C SER A 116 -16.81 3.24 -11.27
N ALA A 117 -16.78 3.85 -10.07
CA ALA A 117 -16.84 5.30 -9.92
C ALA A 117 -15.51 6.00 -10.18
N GLN A 118 -14.39 5.28 -10.06
CA GLN A 118 -13.05 5.80 -10.29
C GLN A 118 -12.45 5.24 -11.58
N THR A 119 -11.66 6.06 -12.27
CA THR A 119 -10.84 5.60 -13.40
C THR A 119 -9.43 5.38 -12.89
N PHE A 120 -8.94 4.16 -12.97
CA PHE A 120 -7.59 3.77 -12.51
C PHE A 120 -7.01 2.66 -13.39
N ASP A 121 -5.68 2.56 -13.38
CA ASP A 121 -4.93 1.57 -14.16
C ASP A 121 -4.44 0.41 -13.30
N PHE A 122 -4.28 0.62 -12.00
CA PHE A 122 -3.79 -0.39 -11.04
C PHE A 122 -4.48 -0.22 -9.68
N LEU A 123 -4.83 -1.34 -9.05
CA LEU A 123 -5.45 -1.40 -7.72
C LEU A 123 -4.48 -1.95 -6.68
N LYS A 124 -4.28 -1.23 -5.58
CA LYS A 124 -3.75 -1.77 -4.32
C LYS A 124 -4.85 -1.75 -3.27
N MET A 125 -4.99 -2.84 -2.51
CA MET A 125 -5.93 -2.91 -1.39
C MET A 125 -5.26 -3.55 -0.17
N ASP A 126 -5.48 -2.92 0.99
CA ASP A 126 -5.06 -3.39 2.31
C ASP A 126 -6.02 -2.79 3.35
N ILE A 127 -7.06 -3.52 3.73
CA ILE A 127 -8.20 -3.02 4.54
C ILE A 127 -8.64 -3.93 5.68
N GLU A 128 -7.77 -4.85 6.10
CA GLU A 128 -7.98 -5.61 7.34
C GLU A 128 -9.33 -6.34 7.42
N GLY A 129 -9.66 -7.17 6.39
CA GLY A 129 -10.74 -8.16 6.47
C GLY A 129 -11.97 -7.90 5.59
N TYR A 130 -11.97 -6.88 4.72
CA TYR A 130 -13.05 -6.65 3.74
C TYR A 130 -12.63 -7.02 2.31
N GLU A 131 -11.45 -7.57 2.12
CA GLU A 131 -10.86 -7.95 0.82
C GLU A 131 -11.72 -9.00 0.09
N GLU A 132 -12.45 -9.83 0.84
CA GLU A 132 -13.35 -10.86 0.29
C GLU A 132 -14.38 -10.30 -0.71
N SER A 133 -14.77 -9.05 -0.54
CA SER A 133 -15.71 -8.37 -1.45
C SER A 133 -15.25 -8.34 -2.91
N LEU A 134 -13.95 -8.43 -3.15
CA LEU A 134 -13.38 -8.47 -4.51
C LEU A 134 -13.57 -9.82 -5.22
N LEU A 135 -13.81 -10.90 -4.49
CA LEU A 135 -13.95 -12.23 -5.09
C LEU A 135 -15.19 -12.38 -5.97
N GLU A 136 -16.21 -11.55 -5.73
CA GLU A 136 -17.46 -11.52 -6.49
C GLU A 136 -17.46 -10.41 -7.56
N THR A 137 -16.31 -9.74 -7.75
CA THR A 137 -16.19 -8.57 -8.62
C THR A 137 -15.28 -8.88 -9.80
N GLU A 138 -15.73 -8.55 -11.00
CA GLU A 138 -14.89 -8.62 -12.19
C GLU A 138 -13.98 -7.39 -12.25
N LEU A 139 -12.68 -7.60 -11.98
CA LEU A 139 -11.67 -6.55 -12.12
C LEU A 139 -11.14 -6.49 -13.54
N SER A 140 -11.21 -5.30 -14.14
CA SER A 140 -10.61 -5.03 -15.46
C SER A 140 -9.11 -4.76 -15.37
N SER A 141 -8.67 -4.08 -14.32
CA SER A 141 -7.29 -3.64 -14.11
C SER A 141 -6.48 -4.64 -13.29
N PRO A 142 -5.15 -4.68 -13.46
CA PRO A 142 -4.25 -5.40 -12.56
C PRO A 142 -4.43 -4.96 -11.11
N ALA A 143 -4.24 -5.90 -10.16
CA ALA A 143 -4.42 -5.62 -8.75
C ALA A 143 -3.42 -6.38 -7.87
N VAL A 144 -3.05 -5.78 -6.75
CA VAL A 144 -2.40 -6.43 -5.61
C VAL A 144 -3.19 -6.19 -4.34
N ILE A 145 -3.48 -7.27 -3.62
CA ILE A 145 -4.27 -7.24 -2.40
C ILE A 145 -3.42 -7.82 -1.27
N GLU A 146 -3.30 -7.11 -0.17
CA GLU A 146 -2.80 -7.70 1.07
C GLU A 146 -3.94 -8.46 1.75
N VAL A 147 -3.82 -9.77 1.84
CA VAL A 147 -4.89 -10.68 2.29
C VAL A 147 -4.62 -11.12 3.72
N HIS A 148 -5.56 -10.86 4.60
CA HIS A 148 -5.46 -11.17 6.03
C HIS A 148 -6.22 -12.46 6.38
N GLY A 149 -5.45 -13.52 6.64
CA GLY A 149 -5.96 -14.82 7.11
C GLY A 149 -5.96 -15.93 6.07
N MET A 150 -5.68 -17.15 6.56
CA MET A 150 -5.51 -18.34 5.72
C MET A 150 -6.79 -18.74 4.95
N GLN A 151 -7.95 -18.58 5.58
CA GLN A 151 -9.22 -18.92 4.93
C GLN A 151 -9.50 -18.01 3.73
N LEU A 152 -9.22 -16.72 3.88
CA LEU A 152 -9.41 -15.75 2.81
C LEU A 152 -8.39 -15.97 1.68
N ARG A 153 -7.12 -16.23 2.03
CA ARG A 153 -6.10 -16.65 1.06
C ARG A 153 -6.57 -17.83 0.19
N ASP A 154 -7.12 -18.86 0.82
CA ASP A 154 -7.58 -20.06 0.10
C ASP A 154 -8.73 -19.74 -0.87
N LYS A 155 -9.59 -18.77 -0.53
CA LYS A 155 -10.65 -18.28 -1.42
C LYS A 155 -10.05 -17.55 -2.63
N PHE A 156 -9.11 -16.63 -2.42
CA PHE A 156 -8.42 -15.92 -3.52
C PHE A 156 -7.70 -16.90 -4.45
N GLN A 157 -6.98 -17.88 -3.88
CA GLN A 157 -6.30 -18.89 -4.68
C GLN A 157 -7.28 -19.74 -5.52
N LYS A 158 -8.40 -20.16 -4.96
CA LYS A 158 -9.46 -20.89 -5.68
C LYS A 158 -10.12 -20.04 -6.77
N ALA A 159 -10.20 -18.73 -6.58
CA ALA A 159 -10.71 -17.78 -7.57
C ALA A 159 -9.69 -17.46 -8.69
N GLY A 160 -8.51 -18.10 -8.68
CA GLY A 160 -7.51 -17.95 -9.73
C GLY A 160 -6.48 -16.83 -9.51
N TRP A 161 -6.45 -16.25 -8.32
CA TRP A 161 -5.44 -15.26 -7.98
C TRP A 161 -4.09 -15.93 -7.70
N ARG A 162 -2.99 -15.31 -8.14
CA ARG A 162 -1.62 -15.73 -7.79
C ARG A 162 -1.31 -15.29 -6.37
N ILE A 163 -0.83 -16.19 -5.52
CA ILE A 163 -0.54 -15.91 -4.11
C ILE A 163 0.98 -15.93 -3.89
N GLU A 164 1.47 -14.89 -3.22
CA GLU A 164 2.85 -14.81 -2.73
C GLU A 164 2.88 -14.46 -1.24
N TYR A 165 3.97 -14.80 -0.57
CA TYR A 165 4.12 -14.57 0.87
C TYR A 165 5.16 -13.48 1.12
N PRO A 166 4.99 -12.67 2.20
CA PRO A 166 5.99 -11.69 2.60
C PRO A 166 7.34 -12.34 2.84
N SER A 167 8.41 -11.61 2.62
CA SER A 167 9.80 -12.08 2.84
C SER A 167 10.11 -12.33 4.31
N PHE A 168 9.29 -11.82 5.21
CA PHE A 168 9.38 -11.99 6.65
C PHE A 168 8.30 -12.97 7.11
N GLN A 169 8.67 -14.24 7.24
CA GLN A 169 7.90 -15.15 8.08
C GLN A 169 8.23 -14.81 9.54
N ASP A 170 7.22 -14.59 10.36
CA ASP A 170 7.45 -14.47 11.78
C ASP A 170 8.16 -15.75 12.28
N ALA A 171 8.94 -15.63 13.37
CA ALA A 171 9.74 -16.74 13.91
C ALA A 171 8.90 -17.95 14.35
N LYS A 172 7.57 -17.89 14.21
CA LYS A 172 6.60 -18.92 14.55
C LYS A 172 5.93 -19.55 13.33
N GLY A 173 6.22 -19.06 12.10
CA GLY A 173 5.64 -19.59 10.86
C GLY A 173 4.15 -19.27 10.64
N TYR A 174 3.59 -18.36 11.40
CA TYR A 174 2.21 -17.91 11.31
C TYR A 174 2.12 -16.52 10.68
N SER A 175 2.58 -16.34 9.45
CA SER A 175 2.14 -15.18 8.69
C SER A 175 0.68 -15.40 8.30
N CYS A 176 -0.24 -14.67 8.92
CA CYS A 176 -1.63 -14.62 8.49
C CYS A 176 -1.81 -13.77 7.23
N THR A 177 -0.75 -13.11 6.78
CA THR A 177 -0.76 -12.16 5.66
C THR A 177 -0.12 -12.78 4.43
N CYS A 178 -0.72 -12.57 3.27
CA CYS A 178 -0.12 -12.88 1.97
C CYS A 178 -0.57 -11.82 0.95
N TYR A 179 0.07 -11.83 -0.21
CA TYR A 179 -0.27 -10.94 -1.32
C TYR A 179 -0.95 -11.75 -2.43
N ALA A 180 -2.14 -11.28 -2.84
CA ALA A 180 -2.89 -11.84 -3.95
C ALA A 180 -2.82 -10.90 -5.16
N TYR A 181 -2.51 -11.45 -6.34
CA TYR A 181 -2.31 -10.69 -7.57
C TYR A 181 -3.32 -11.11 -8.63
N TRP A 182 -3.87 -10.13 -9.31
CA TRP A 182 -4.77 -10.29 -10.43
C TRP A 182 -4.22 -9.62 -11.68
N LYS A 183 -4.11 -10.37 -12.80
CA LYS A 183 -3.61 -9.87 -14.09
C LYS A 183 -2.20 -9.20 -14.04
N CYS A 184 -1.36 -9.54 -13.04
CA CYS A 184 0.01 -9.04 -12.88
C CYS A 184 1.06 -10.00 -13.41
#